data_bea3421410da8e4cf914f1ba05b42a0a
#
_entry.id   bea3421410da8e4cf914f1ba05b42a0a
#
_cell.length_a   1.000
_cell.length_b   1.000
_cell.length_c   1.000
_cell.angle_alpha   90.00
_cell.angle_beta   90.00
_cell.angle_gamma   90.00
#
_symmetry.space_group_name_H-M   'P 1'
#
loop_
_entity.id
_entity.type
_entity.pdbx_description
1 polymer ?
#
loop_
_entity_poly.entity_id
_entity_poly.type
_entity_poly.pdbx_seq_one_letter_code
_entity_poly.pdbx_strand_id
1 'polypeptide(L)'
;MGSTDVPVEQRQMAKGENHLRPHLIHFNRCKNILLEDFHIRQSPFWTIHLYLCNSGVVRHLDVQAHGHNNDGIDLEMSRNFLIENCKFDQGDDAVVIKAGRNQDAWRLNTPSENIVVRDCDILNGHTLLGIGSEISGGVRNIYMTRCKAPQNVHRLFFLKTNHRRGGFIENIYLEDIEAGDMLRTFEVDTDVLYQWKDLVPTYETRITRIDGIHVKNIHCQSADAIYELKGDARLPIRNVFVENVKVDTVRQFINRLSNVENFQANEVSATILLHKEAPSIDLDKLYKQKAE
;
A
#
# COMPACT_ATOMS: atom_id res chain seq x y z
N MET A 1 -12.77 17.60 -8.60
CA MET A 1 -12.29 18.42 -7.51
C MET A 1 -12.42 17.61 -6.23
N GLY A 2 -11.32 17.01 -5.80
CA GLY A 2 -11.25 16.17 -4.60
C GLY A 2 -10.58 16.92 -3.47
N SER A 3 -10.93 18.20 -3.27
CA SER A 3 -10.38 19.01 -2.19
C SER A 3 -10.82 18.44 -0.85
N THR A 4 -9.88 18.27 0.05
CA THR A 4 -10.11 17.98 1.48
C THR A 4 -10.87 19.11 2.18
N ASP A 5 -10.98 20.26 1.54
CA ASP A 5 -11.57 21.49 2.07
C ASP A 5 -13.11 21.49 2.04
N VAL A 6 -13.70 20.49 1.39
CA VAL A 6 -15.16 20.34 1.37
C VAL A 6 -15.60 19.41 2.50
N PRO A 7 -16.45 19.87 3.43
CA PRO A 7 -17.04 19.03 4.47
C PRO A 7 -17.58 17.72 3.91
N VAL A 8 -17.45 16.62 4.65
CA VAL A 8 -17.80 15.27 4.17
C VAL A 8 -19.24 15.20 3.66
N GLU A 9 -20.15 15.86 4.35
CA GLU A 9 -21.57 15.95 4.00
C GLU A 9 -21.87 16.73 2.72
N GLN A 10 -20.92 17.54 2.26
CA GLN A 10 -21.02 18.33 1.02
C GLN A 10 -20.31 17.68 -0.15
N ARG A 11 -19.55 16.60 0.10
CA ARG A 11 -18.86 15.88 -0.98
C ARG A 11 -19.88 15.21 -1.88
N GLN A 12 -19.58 15.20 -3.17
CA GLN A 12 -20.48 14.67 -4.21
C GLN A 12 -20.95 13.25 -3.92
N MET A 13 -20.08 12.40 -3.38
CA MET A 13 -20.44 11.03 -3.01
C MET A 13 -21.48 10.95 -1.90
N ALA A 14 -21.46 11.85 -0.91
CA ALA A 14 -22.46 11.91 0.15
C ALA A 14 -23.82 12.32 -0.39
N LYS A 15 -23.89 12.99 -1.56
CA LYS A 15 -25.12 13.37 -2.27
C LYS A 15 -25.60 12.32 -3.27
N GLY A 16 -24.95 11.15 -3.34
CA GLY A 16 -25.27 10.11 -4.31
C GLY A 16 -24.90 10.46 -5.77
N GLU A 17 -24.08 11.48 -5.96
CA GLU A 17 -23.62 11.88 -7.28
C GLU A 17 -22.38 11.08 -7.69
N ASN A 18 -22.46 10.36 -8.80
CA ASN A 18 -21.34 9.60 -9.35
C ASN A 18 -20.40 10.51 -10.17
N HIS A 19 -19.57 11.27 -9.49
CA HIS A 19 -18.56 12.06 -10.17
C HIS A 19 -17.22 11.34 -10.09
N LEU A 20 -16.83 10.69 -11.18
CA LEU A 20 -15.57 10.01 -11.30
C LEU A 20 -14.46 11.03 -11.57
N ARG A 21 -13.48 11.04 -10.71
CA ARG A 21 -12.24 11.79 -10.96
C ARG A 21 -11.35 10.95 -11.89
N PRO A 22 -10.78 11.52 -12.95
CA PRO A 22 -9.90 10.76 -13.84
C PRO A 22 -8.52 10.51 -13.20
N HIS A 23 -7.86 9.45 -13.61
CA HIS A 23 -6.42 9.31 -13.45
C HIS A 23 -5.71 10.41 -14.25
N LEU A 24 -4.58 10.92 -13.77
CA LEU A 24 -3.87 11.94 -14.53
C LEU A 24 -3.14 11.33 -15.74
N ILE A 25 -2.46 10.20 -15.52
CA ILE A 25 -1.83 9.41 -16.56
C ILE A 25 -2.41 7.99 -16.50
N HIS A 26 -2.98 7.52 -17.62
CA HIS A 26 -3.56 6.19 -17.69
C HIS A 26 -3.10 5.44 -18.94
N PHE A 27 -2.45 4.31 -18.74
CA PHE A 27 -2.10 3.38 -19.80
C PHE A 27 -2.97 2.12 -19.69
N ASN A 28 -3.56 1.71 -20.77
CA ASN A 28 -4.39 0.51 -20.83
C ASN A 28 -3.89 -0.44 -21.91
N ARG A 29 -3.49 -1.65 -21.51
CA ARG A 29 -2.96 -2.69 -22.40
C ARG A 29 -1.77 -2.27 -23.24
N CYS A 30 -0.94 -1.39 -22.71
CA CYS A 30 0.27 -0.93 -23.37
C CYS A 30 1.47 -1.86 -23.08
N LYS A 31 2.45 -1.80 -23.96
CA LYS A 31 3.72 -2.54 -23.81
C LYS A 31 4.91 -1.60 -24.02
N ASN A 32 6.02 -1.94 -23.35
CA ASN A 32 7.28 -1.20 -23.47
C ASN A 32 7.12 0.29 -23.12
N ILE A 33 6.61 0.54 -21.93
CA ILE A 33 6.38 1.88 -21.42
C ILE A 33 7.68 2.43 -20.83
N LEU A 34 8.00 3.66 -21.20
CA LEU A 34 9.06 4.45 -20.56
C LEU A 34 8.47 5.77 -20.09
N LEU A 35 8.57 6.01 -18.78
CA LEU A 35 8.24 7.29 -18.15
C LEU A 35 9.50 7.77 -17.43
N GLU A 36 10.09 8.85 -17.91
CA GLU A 36 11.34 9.35 -17.32
C GLU A 36 11.49 10.87 -17.34
N ASP A 37 12.19 11.41 -16.35
CA ASP A 37 12.70 12.76 -16.30
C ASP A 37 11.62 13.87 -16.37
N PHE A 38 10.52 13.73 -15.60
CA PHE A 38 9.51 14.79 -15.51
C PHE A 38 8.85 14.89 -14.12
N HIS A 39 8.18 16.01 -13.89
CA HIS A 39 7.44 16.30 -12.68
C HIS A 39 5.94 16.19 -12.90
N ILE A 40 5.22 15.61 -11.92
CA ILE A 40 3.77 15.52 -11.90
C ILE A 40 3.25 16.27 -10.69
N ARG A 41 2.21 17.07 -10.89
CA ARG A 41 1.60 17.87 -9.82
C ARG A 41 0.07 17.81 -9.89
N GLN A 42 -0.56 17.80 -8.71
CA GLN A 42 -1.99 18.04 -8.54
C GLN A 42 -2.90 17.05 -9.30
N SER A 43 -2.62 15.77 -9.22
CA SER A 43 -3.53 14.75 -9.77
C SER A 43 -4.92 14.83 -9.11
N PRO A 44 -6.00 14.66 -9.85
CA PRO A 44 -7.34 14.60 -9.27
C PRO A 44 -7.69 13.28 -8.60
N PHE A 45 -6.94 12.20 -8.89
CA PHE A 45 -7.14 10.83 -8.41
C PHE A 45 -5.80 10.09 -8.45
N TRP A 46 -5.77 8.76 -8.59
CA TRP A 46 -4.52 8.00 -8.80
C TRP A 46 -3.69 8.66 -9.89
N THR A 47 -2.43 8.94 -9.58
CA THR A 47 -1.65 9.81 -10.45
C THR A 47 -1.22 9.11 -11.73
N ILE A 48 -0.56 7.95 -11.61
CA ILE A 48 -0.16 7.12 -12.75
C ILE A 48 -0.83 5.76 -12.59
N HIS A 49 -1.70 5.40 -13.52
CA HIS A 49 -2.37 4.10 -13.52
C HIS A 49 -1.96 3.26 -14.72
N LEU A 50 -1.31 2.14 -14.46
CA LEU A 50 -0.85 1.17 -15.45
C LEU A 50 -1.77 -0.06 -15.39
N TYR A 51 -2.72 -0.15 -16.33
CA TYR A 51 -3.75 -1.19 -16.34
C TYR A 51 -3.52 -2.20 -17.47
N LEU A 52 -3.38 -3.49 -17.12
CA LEU A 52 -3.10 -4.59 -18.05
C LEU A 52 -1.87 -4.35 -18.94
N CYS A 53 -0.88 -3.65 -18.40
CA CYS A 53 0.33 -3.28 -19.12
C CYS A 53 1.44 -4.35 -18.95
N ASN A 54 2.34 -4.40 -19.90
CA ASN A 54 3.44 -5.35 -19.87
C ASN A 54 4.76 -4.71 -20.29
N SER A 55 5.75 -4.80 -19.44
CA SER A 55 7.09 -4.28 -19.63
C SER A 55 7.15 -2.75 -19.61
N GLY A 56 7.88 -2.22 -18.66
CA GLY A 56 8.11 -0.78 -18.58
C GLY A 56 9.11 -0.38 -17.52
N VAL A 57 9.60 0.84 -17.70
CA VAL A 57 10.48 1.52 -16.75
C VAL A 57 9.86 2.87 -16.40
N VAL A 58 9.82 3.16 -15.12
CA VAL A 58 9.42 4.45 -14.58
C VAL A 58 10.59 4.95 -13.73
N ARG A 59 11.18 6.06 -14.11
CA ARG A 59 12.36 6.55 -13.40
C ARG A 59 12.51 8.06 -13.39
N HIS A 60 13.20 8.58 -12.37
CA HIS A 60 13.51 9.99 -12.19
C HIS A 60 12.26 10.88 -12.22
N LEU A 61 11.14 10.38 -11.72
CA LEU A 61 9.93 11.16 -11.57
C LEU A 61 9.90 11.86 -10.20
N ASP A 62 9.35 13.06 -10.19
CA ASP A 62 8.97 13.75 -8.97
C ASP A 62 7.45 13.96 -8.98
N VAL A 63 6.75 13.15 -8.18
CA VAL A 63 5.28 13.03 -8.17
C VAL A 63 4.74 13.64 -6.90
N GLN A 64 3.94 14.73 -7.03
CA GLN A 64 3.33 15.39 -5.90
C GLN A 64 1.85 15.62 -6.12
N ALA A 65 1.01 15.03 -5.26
CA ALA A 65 -0.43 15.19 -5.31
C ALA A 65 -1.05 14.91 -3.94
N HIS A 66 -1.63 15.93 -3.32
CA HIS A 66 -2.26 15.86 -2.00
C HIS A 66 -3.78 15.95 -2.10
N GLY A 67 -4.45 14.86 -1.92
CA GLY A 67 -5.89 14.74 -1.93
C GLY A 67 -6.32 13.30 -1.64
N HIS A 68 -7.61 13.05 -1.60
CA HIS A 68 -8.12 11.71 -1.41
C HIS A 68 -7.83 10.82 -2.61
N ASN A 69 -7.28 9.63 -2.37
CA ASN A 69 -6.92 8.67 -3.39
C ASN A 69 -5.91 9.22 -4.41
N ASN A 70 -5.00 10.07 -3.97
CA ASN A 70 -3.89 10.54 -4.78
C ASN A 70 -2.69 9.61 -4.59
N ASP A 71 -2.87 8.38 -5.03
CA ASP A 71 -1.80 7.38 -5.08
C ASP A 71 -0.77 7.83 -6.14
N GLY A 72 0.50 7.51 -5.93
CA GLY A 72 1.57 7.90 -6.85
C GLY A 72 1.56 7.07 -8.12
N ILE A 73 1.78 5.76 -7.98
CA ILE A 73 1.75 4.80 -9.09
C ILE A 73 0.91 3.59 -8.69
N ASP A 74 -0.11 3.30 -9.49
CA ASP A 74 -0.95 2.10 -9.40
C ASP A 74 -0.64 1.15 -10.55
N LEU A 75 -0.10 -0.02 -10.25
CA LEU A 75 0.07 -1.10 -11.22
C LEU A 75 -1.06 -2.10 -11.01
N GLU A 76 -1.99 -2.16 -11.96
CA GLU A 76 -3.14 -3.06 -11.88
C GLU A 76 -3.13 -4.08 -13.01
N MET A 77 -3.08 -5.37 -12.66
CA MET A 77 -2.97 -6.47 -13.63
C MET A 77 -1.80 -6.28 -14.61
N SER A 78 -0.70 -5.70 -14.13
CA SER A 78 0.45 -5.29 -14.92
C SER A 78 1.70 -6.04 -14.49
N ARG A 79 2.64 -6.26 -15.43
CA ARG A 79 3.80 -7.10 -15.17
C ARG A 79 5.08 -6.60 -15.80
N ASN A 80 6.20 -7.04 -15.23
CA ASN A 80 7.55 -6.74 -15.71
C ASN A 80 7.86 -5.24 -15.72
N PHE A 81 7.76 -4.61 -14.53
CA PHE A 81 8.04 -3.19 -14.36
C PHE A 81 9.21 -2.95 -13.43
N LEU A 82 9.99 -1.93 -13.77
CA LEU A 82 10.98 -1.33 -12.91
C LEU A 82 10.56 0.11 -12.58
N ILE A 83 10.47 0.43 -11.29
CA ILE A 83 10.26 1.79 -10.77
C ILE A 83 11.51 2.15 -9.99
N GLU A 84 12.23 3.19 -10.40
CA GLU A 84 13.50 3.53 -9.76
C GLU A 84 13.78 5.03 -9.71
N ASN A 85 14.53 5.46 -8.70
CA ASN A 85 14.99 6.83 -8.55
C ASN A 85 13.86 7.88 -8.65
N CYS A 86 12.68 7.55 -8.10
CA CYS A 86 11.51 8.41 -8.08
C CYS A 86 11.32 9.04 -6.71
N LYS A 87 10.69 10.21 -6.67
CA LYS A 87 10.24 10.88 -5.45
C LYS A 87 8.73 10.95 -5.42
N PHE A 88 8.15 10.58 -4.28
CA PHE A 88 6.72 10.57 -4.06
C PHE A 88 6.37 11.48 -2.87
N ASP A 89 5.43 12.39 -3.09
CA ASP A 89 4.84 13.25 -2.07
C ASP A 89 3.32 13.23 -2.26
N GLN A 90 2.65 12.23 -1.61
CA GLN A 90 1.30 11.82 -1.93
C GLN A 90 0.33 12.06 -0.78
N GLY A 91 -0.94 12.22 -1.13
CA GLY A 91 -2.04 12.26 -0.17
C GLY A 91 -2.62 10.88 0.17
N ASP A 92 -2.22 9.84 -0.57
CA ASP A 92 -2.57 8.43 -0.34
C ASP A 92 -1.30 7.57 -0.49
N ASP A 93 -1.39 6.34 -0.96
CA ASP A 93 -0.25 5.43 -1.07
C ASP A 93 0.78 5.89 -2.13
N ALA A 94 2.08 5.63 -1.95
CA ALA A 94 3.10 6.03 -2.93
C ALA A 94 3.15 5.07 -4.13
N VAL A 95 3.37 3.78 -3.87
CA VAL A 95 3.35 2.73 -4.90
C VAL A 95 2.34 1.67 -4.51
N VAL A 96 1.41 1.37 -5.40
CA VAL A 96 0.34 0.40 -5.13
C VAL A 96 0.29 -0.69 -6.19
N ILE A 97 0.20 -1.91 -5.72
CA ILE A 97 0.02 -3.08 -6.59
C ILE A 97 -1.41 -3.58 -6.42
N LYS A 98 -2.15 -3.58 -7.51
CA LYS A 98 -3.53 -4.03 -7.61
C LYS A 98 -3.68 -5.09 -8.69
N ALA A 99 -4.74 -5.90 -8.64
CA ALA A 99 -5.01 -6.94 -9.62
C ALA A 99 -6.53 -7.11 -9.83
N GLY A 100 -7.24 -6.01 -9.87
CA GLY A 100 -8.65 -5.92 -10.22
C GLY A 100 -9.64 -6.45 -9.19
N ARG A 101 -10.91 -6.26 -9.47
CA ARG A 101 -12.01 -6.56 -8.55
C ARG A 101 -12.87 -7.72 -9.03
N ASN A 102 -13.03 -8.72 -8.17
CA ASN A 102 -14.07 -9.77 -8.22
C ASN A 102 -14.22 -10.38 -9.63
N GLN A 103 -15.43 -10.46 -10.18
CA GLN A 103 -15.76 -11.17 -11.42
C GLN A 103 -14.95 -10.71 -12.63
N ASP A 104 -14.72 -9.42 -12.79
CA ASP A 104 -13.93 -8.92 -13.93
C ASP A 104 -12.49 -9.40 -13.86
N ALA A 105 -11.90 -9.32 -12.68
CA ALA A 105 -10.55 -9.80 -12.47
C ALA A 105 -10.44 -11.32 -12.58
N TRP A 106 -11.40 -12.07 -12.06
CA TRP A 106 -11.42 -13.53 -12.22
C TRP A 106 -11.55 -13.94 -13.68
N ARG A 107 -12.39 -13.23 -14.45
CA ARG A 107 -12.54 -13.45 -15.90
C ARG A 107 -11.25 -13.14 -16.67
N LEU A 108 -10.59 -12.04 -16.35
CA LEU A 108 -9.33 -11.64 -16.98
C LEU A 108 -8.16 -12.53 -16.56
N ASN A 109 -8.20 -13.07 -15.35
CA ASN A 109 -7.22 -13.99 -14.78
C ASN A 109 -5.76 -13.55 -15.04
N THR A 110 -5.49 -12.27 -14.79
CA THR A 110 -4.20 -11.63 -15.05
C THR A 110 -3.62 -11.09 -13.75
N PRO A 111 -2.54 -11.65 -13.24
CA PRO A 111 -1.90 -11.13 -12.04
C PRO A 111 -1.07 -9.87 -12.31
N SER A 112 -0.81 -9.10 -11.25
CA SER A 112 0.31 -8.17 -11.21
C SER A 112 1.55 -8.92 -10.73
N GLU A 113 2.62 -8.90 -11.53
CA GLU A 113 3.78 -9.73 -11.24
C GLU A 113 5.12 -9.16 -11.76
N ASN A 114 6.21 -9.60 -11.13
CA ASN A 114 7.57 -9.23 -11.53
C ASN A 114 7.76 -7.71 -11.55
N ILE A 115 7.52 -7.07 -10.41
CA ILE A 115 7.64 -5.63 -10.25
C ILE A 115 8.75 -5.34 -9.25
N VAL A 116 9.66 -4.46 -9.64
CA VAL A 116 10.76 -3.99 -8.80
C VAL A 116 10.59 -2.51 -8.56
N VAL A 117 10.62 -2.11 -7.28
CA VAL A 117 10.67 -0.72 -6.82
C VAL A 117 11.98 -0.52 -6.09
N ARG A 118 12.81 0.41 -6.52
CA ARG A 118 14.10 0.63 -5.88
C ARG A 118 14.58 2.07 -5.92
N ASP A 119 15.43 2.40 -4.97
CA ASP A 119 16.13 3.69 -4.94
C ASP A 119 15.15 4.89 -4.99
N CYS A 120 13.97 4.76 -4.34
CA CYS A 120 12.92 5.77 -4.31
C CYS A 120 12.83 6.45 -2.94
N ASP A 121 12.51 7.75 -2.96
CA ASP A 121 12.25 8.55 -1.77
C ASP A 121 10.75 8.84 -1.63
N ILE A 122 10.15 8.48 -0.49
CA ILE A 122 8.75 8.75 -0.18
C ILE A 122 8.70 9.80 0.92
N LEU A 123 8.30 11.02 0.56
CA LEU A 123 8.29 12.16 1.48
C LEU A 123 7.01 12.22 2.32
N ASN A 124 5.87 11.92 1.70
CA ASN A 124 4.57 11.80 2.36
C ASN A 124 3.76 10.69 1.70
N GLY A 125 2.83 10.12 2.45
CA GLY A 125 1.91 9.10 1.93
C GLY A 125 1.28 8.27 3.04
N HIS A 126 0.25 7.50 2.67
CA HIS A 126 -0.31 6.52 3.59
C HIS A 126 0.60 5.30 3.70
N THR A 127 1.16 4.85 2.58
CA THR A 127 1.98 3.64 2.54
C THR A 127 3.10 3.80 1.53
N LEU A 128 4.27 3.28 1.87
CA LEU A 128 5.41 3.18 0.96
C LEU A 128 5.08 2.17 -0.16
N LEU A 129 4.74 0.93 0.22
CA LEU A 129 4.26 -0.11 -0.68
C LEU A 129 2.91 -0.62 -0.21
N GLY A 130 1.85 -0.29 -0.97
CA GLY A 130 0.51 -0.81 -0.79
C GLY A 130 0.26 -2.03 -1.69
N ILE A 131 -0.40 -3.07 -1.18
CA ILE A 131 -0.94 -4.16 -1.98
C ILE A 131 -2.44 -4.25 -1.71
N GLY A 132 -3.24 -4.03 -2.76
CA GLY A 132 -4.69 -4.11 -2.66
C GLY A 132 -5.41 -2.77 -2.45
N SER A 133 -6.70 -2.84 -2.07
CA SER A 133 -7.53 -4.03 -1.78
C SER A 133 -8.00 -4.81 -3.02
N GLU A 134 -7.81 -4.29 -4.21
CA GLU A 134 -8.19 -4.91 -5.48
C GLU A 134 -7.11 -5.90 -5.91
N ILE A 135 -7.26 -7.20 -5.56
CA ILE A 135 -6.23 -8.22 -5.82
C ILE A 135 -6.81 -9.53 -6.40
N SER A 136 -8.00 -9.48 -6.96
CA SER A 136 -8.72 -10.69 -7.37
C SER A 136 -8.04 -11.48 -8.51
N GLY A 137 -7.19 -10.83 -9.30
CA GLY A 137 -6.36 -11.47 -10.32
C GLY A 137 -5.05 -12.08 -9.82
N GLY A 138 -4.70 -11.77 -8.56
CA GLY A 138 -3.46 -12.23 -7.93
C GLY A 138 -2.29 -11.25 -8.05
N VAL A 139 -1.37 -11.35 -7.10
CA VAL A 139 -0.14 -10.55 -7.03
C VAL A 139 1.03 -11.46 -6.68
N ARG A 140 2.15 -11.37 -7.37
CA ARG A 140 3.35 -12.13 -7.03
C ARG A 140 4.66 -11.51 -7.51
N ASN A 141 5.75 -11.90 -6.84
CA ASN A 141 7.10 -11.49 -7.19
C ASN A 141 7.23 -9.95 -7.19
N ILE A 142 6.96 -9.34 -6.05
CA ILE A 142 7.09 -7.89 -5.84
C ILE A 142 8.32 -7.64 -4.98
N TYR A 143 9.20 -6.78 -5.43
CA TYR A 143 10.45 -6.46 -4.75
C TYR A 143 10.52 -4.96 -4.51
N MET A 144 10.72 -4.55 -3.25
CA MET A 144 11.04 -3.18 -2.91
C MET A 144 12.36 -3.13 -2.15
N THR A 145 13.32 -2.35 -2.62
CA THR A 145 14.65 -2.30 -2.02
C THR A 145 15.30 -0.91 -2.12
N ARG A 146 16.16 -0.59 -1.14
CA ARG A 146 16.92 0.67 -1.06
C ARG A 146 16.04 1.92 -1.18
N CYS A 147 14.86 1.87 -0.56
CA CYS A 147 13.93 2.99 -0.53
C CYS A 147 14.01 3.72 0.81
N LYS A 148 13.60 4.98 0.82
CA LYS A 148 13.59 5.81 2.02
C LYS A 148 12.23 6.45 2.23
N ALA A 149 11.81 6.50 3.49
CA ALA A 149 10.61 7.18 3.92
C ALA A 149 10.91 8.02 5.18
N PRO A 150 11.68 9.11 5.06
CA PRO A 150 12.23 9.82 6.22
C PRO A 150 11.17 10.55 7.05
N GLN A 151 10.01 10.85 6.49
CA GLN A 151 8.97 11.64 7.15
C GLN A 151 7.57 11.20 6.74
N ASN A 152 6.61 11.40 7.65
CA ASN A 152 5.17 11.46 7.34
C ASN A 152 4.55 10.34 6.48
N VAL A 153 5.06 9.13 6.56
CA VAL A 153 4.45 7.95 5.96
C VAL A 153 3.84 7.09 7.05
N HIS A 154 2.56 6.74 6.92
CA HIS A 154 1.89 6.01 8.01
C HIS A 154 2.35 4.56 8.12
N ARG A 155 2.64 3.92 6.99
CA ARG A 155 3.06 2.51 6.91
C ARG A 155 4.19 2.32 5.94
N LEU A 156 5.12 1.47 6.29
CA LEU A 156 6.12 1.01 5.34
C LEU A 156 5.48 0.04 4.33
N PHE A 157 4.70 -0.90 4.84
CA PHE A 157 4.01 -1.89 4.04
C PHE A 157 2.57 -2.09 4.53
N PHE A 158 1.61 -2.06 3.61
CA PHE A 158 0.23 -2.41 3.89
C PHE A 158 -0.37 -3.32 2.83
N LEU A 159 -0.65 -4.55 3.22
CA LEU A 159 -1.39 -5.51 2.43
C LEU A 159 -2.83 -5.57 2.92
N LYS A 160 -3.76 -5.23 2.06
CA LYS A 160 -5.19 -5.13 2.37
C LYS A 160 -6.03 -5.92 1.38
N THR A 161 -6.94 -6.76 1.88
CA THR A 161 -7.88 -7.53 1.08
C THR A 161 -9.19 -7.73 1.85
N ASN A 162 -10.12 -8.47 1.30
CA ASN A 162 -11.35 -8.86 1.99
C ASN A 162 -11.87 -10.23 1.50
N HIS A 163 -12.86 -10.75 2.20
CA HIS A 163 -13.42 -12.08 1.95
C HIS A 163 -14.16 -12.26 0.61
N ARG A 164 -14.15 -11.26 -0.26
CA ARG A 164 -14.83 -11.31 -1.58
C ARG A 164 -13.85 -11.23 -2.74
N ARG A 165 -12.56 -11.03 -2.46
CA ARG A 165 -11.55 -10.83 -3.51
C ARG A 165 -11.07 -12.14 -4.11
N GLY A 166 -10.81 -13.16 -3.30
CA GLY A 166 -10.07 -14.33 -3.76
C GLY A 166 -8.68 -13.94 -4.24
N GLY A 167 -8.20 -14.63 -5.25
CA GLY A 167 -6.87 -14.42 -5.77
C GLY A 167 -5.77 -14.94 -4.83
N PHE A 168 -4.57 -14.44 -5.04
CA PHE A 168 -3.40 -14.82 -4.25
C PHE A 168 -2.42 -13.66 -4.12
N ILE A 169 -1.59 -13.70 -3.08
CA ILE A 169 -0.45 -12.81 -2.89
C ILE A 169 0.73 -13.68 -2.51
N GLU A 170 1.80 -13.65 -3.32
CA GLU A 170 2.94 -14.54 -3.18
C GLU A 170 4.26 -13.83 -3.40
N ASN A 171 5.28 -14.20 -2.63
CA ASN A 171 6.66 -13.75 -2.86
C ASN A 171 6.78 -12.23 -2.86
N ILE A 172 6.53 -11.61 -1.72
CA ILE A 172 6.68 -10.17 -1.49
C ILE A 172 7.98 -9.93 -0.72
N TYR A 173 8.84 -9.07 -1.24
CA TYR A 173 10.16 -8.80 -0.66
C TYR A 173 10.32 -7.30 -0.39
N LEU A 174 10.69 -6.98 0.85
CA LEU A 174 11.05 -5.63 1.29
C LEU A 174 12.43 -5.68 1.92
N GLU A 175 13.39 -4.97 1.36
CA GLU A 175 14.78 -5.06 1.76
C GLU A 175 15.47 -3.69 1.74
N ASP A 176 16.38 -3.47 2.70
CA ASP A 176 17.24 -2.27 2.75
C ASP A 176 16.43 -0.96 2.76
N ILE A 177 15.54 -0.78 3.73
CA ILE A 177 14.67 0.40 3.81
C ILE A 177 14.96 1.20 5.07
N GLU A 178 15.10 2.51 4.90
CA GLU A 178 15.23 3.50 5.96
C GLU A 178 13.93 4.29 6.12
N ALA A 179 13.41 4.33 7.35
CA ALA A 179 12.14 4.99 7.65
C ALA A 179 12.22 5.91 8.87
N GLY A 180 11.42 6.96 8.87
CA GLY A 180 11.25 7.89 9.98
C GLY A 180 10.20 7.41 10.98
N ASP A 181 9.22 8.29 11.29
CA ASP A 181 8.12 7.96 12.21
C ASP A 181 6.93 7.34 11.46
N MET A 182 6.40 6.25 12.01
CA MET A 182 5.31 5.49 11.40
C MET A 182 4.23 5.10 12.41
N LEU A 183 3.03 4.80 11.92
CA LEU A 183 2.00 4.15 12.73
C LEU A 183 2.24 2.64 12.81
N ARG A 184 2.49 2.02 11.67
CA ARG A 184 2.80 0.59 11.52
C ARG A 184 3.97 0.43 10.59
N THR A 185 4.90 -0.42 10.94
CA THR A 185 5.95 -0.79 9.99
C THR A 185 5.37 -1.77 8.97
N PHE A 186 4.77 -2.87 9.44
CA PHE A 186 4.18 -3.89 8.56
C PHE A 186 2.76 -4.20 9.00
N GLU A 187 1.80 -4.04 8.09
CA GLU A 187 0.40 -4.34 8.34
C GLU A 187 -0.18 -5.23 7.24
N VAL A 188 -0.87 -6.29 7.65
CA VAL A 188 -1.69 -7.14 6.77
C VAL A 188 -3.08 -7.25 7.39
N ASP A 189 -4.11 -6.89 6.63
CA ASP A 189 -5.50 -7.07 7.04
C ASP A 189 -6.30 -7.75 5.93
N THR A 190 -6.82 -8.94 6.24
CA THR A 190 -7.55 -9.77 5.28
C THR A 190 -9.05 -9.54 5.28
N ASP A 191 -9.54 -8.60 6.07
CA ASP A 191 -10.98 -8.28 6.13
C ASP A 191 -11.25 -6.77 6.13
N VAL A 192 -10.60 -6.06 5.24
CA VAL A 192 -10.83 -4.63 5.06
C VAL A 192 -12.07 -4.41 4.21
N LEU A 193 -13.16 -4.03 4.86
CA LEU A 193 -14.40 -3.64 4.21
C LEU A 193 -14.56 -2.12 4.30
N TYR A 194 -14.23 -1.45 3.20
CA TYR A 194 -14.43 -0.02 3.08
C TYR A 194 -15.92 0.35 3.00
N GLN A 195 -16.20 1.64 3.03
CA GLN A 195 -17.53 2.24 2.90
C GLN A 195 -18.36 1.74 1.69
N TRP A 196 -17.73 1.11 0.73
CA TRP A 196 -18.36 0.53 -0.46
C TRP A 196 -19.01 -0.84 -0.25
N LYS A 197 -18.93 -1.41 0.93
CA LYS A 197 -19.48 -2.75 1.22
C LYS A 197 -20.95 -2.88 0.89
N ASP A 198 -21.71 -1.79 1.07
CA ASP A 198 -23.15 -1.75 0.87
C ASP A 198 -23.55 -1.44 -0.57
N LEU A 199 -22.62 -0.93 -1.40
CA LEU A 199 -22.83 -0.62 -2.79
C LEU A 199 -22.50 -1.78 -3.75
N VAL A 200 -21.78 -2.77 -3.27
CA VAL A 200 -21.41 -3.93 -4.07
C VAL A 200 -22.28 -5.10 -3.62
N PRO A 201 -23.05 -5.72 -4.52
CA PRO A 201 -23.83 -6.90 -4.18
C PRO A 201 -22.96 -7.96 -3.51
N THR A 202 -23.51 -8.64 -2.52
CA THR A 202 -22.81 -9.71 -1.84
C THR A 202 -22.67 -10.90 -2.77
N TYR A 203 -21.45 -11.12 -3.22
CA TYR A 203 -21.07 -12.30 -3.96
C TYR A 203 -20.59 -13.39 -3.01
N GLU A 204 -20.26 -14.53 -3.58
CA GLU A 204 -19.65 -15.62 -2.86
C GLU A 204 -18.39 -15.18 -2.08
N THR A 205 -18.18 -15.82 -0.94
CA THR A 205 -16.95 -15.65 -0.17
C THR A 205 -15.79 -16.29 -0.92
N ARG A 206 -14.76 -15.49 -1.21
CA ARG A 206 -13.49 -15.92 -1.78
C ARG A 206 -12.34 -15.32 -0.99
N ILE A 207 -11.65 -16.15 -0.23
CA ILE A 207 -10.54 -15.73 0.61
C ILE A 207 -9.27 -15.65 -0.23
N THR A 208 -8.46 -14.63 0.02
CA THR A 208 -7.18 -14.47 -0.63
C THR A 208 -6.14 -15.37 0.01
N ARG A 209 -5.39 -16.14 -0.78
CA ARG A 209 -4.22 -16.87 -0.31
C ARG A 209 -3.03 -15.94 -0.22
N ILE A 210 -2.38 -15.90 0.95
CA ILE A 210 -1.19 -15.07 1.20
C ILE A 210 -0.05 -15.99 1.64
N ASP A 211 1.06 -15.98 0.87
CA ASP A 211 2.18 -16.89 1.09
C ASP A 211 3.51 -16.25 0.68
N GLY A 212 4.47 -16.23 1.58
CA GLY A 212 5.81 -15.73 1.29
C GLY A 212 5.93 -14.19 1.36
N ILE A 213 6.00 -13.65 2.58
CA ILE A 213 6.38 -12.26 2.84
C ILE A 213 7.78 -12.27 3.46
N HIS A 214 8.70 -11.57 2.84
CA HIS A 214 10.09 -11.50 3.23
C HIS A 214 10.48 -10.05 3.51
N VAL A 215 10.95 -9.80 4.72
CA VAL A 215 11.35 -8.49 5.20
C VAL A 215 12.77 -8.56 5.74
N LYS A 216 13.67 -7.72 5.23
CA LYS A 216 15.07 -7.76 5.61
C LYS A 216 15.71 -6.38 5.65
N ASN A 217 16.62 -6.18 6.63
CA ASN A 217 17.42 -4.95 6.74
C ASN A 217 16.55 -3.69 6.77
N ILE A 218 15.67 -3.57 7.74
CA ILE A 218 14.81 -2.40 7.88
C ILE A 218 15.22 -1.61 9.11
N HIS A 219 15.43 -0.32 8.94
CA HIS A 219 15.59 0.60 10.06
C HIS A 219 14.47 1.63 10.06
N CYS A 220 13.79 1.78 11.19
CA CYS A 220 12.74 2.76 11.41
C CYS A 220 13.05 3.54 12.71
N GLN A 221 12.95 4.86 12.68
CA GLN A 221 13.23 5.68 13.87
C GLN A 221 12.18 5.45 14.96
N SER A 222 10.89 5.48 14.60
CA SER A 222 9.83 5.19 15.57
C SER A 222 8.57 4.64 14.89
N ALA A 223 7.81 3.85 15.66
CA ALA A 223 6.51 3.34 15.22
C ALA A 223 5.58 3.12 16.41
N ASP A 224 4.26 3.10 16.17
CA ASP A 224 3.32 2.61 17.18
C ASP A 224 3.46 1.10 17.35
N ALA A 225 3.60 0.39 16.23
CA ALA A 225 3.85 -1.05 16.24
C ALA A 225 4.72 -1.49 15.07
N ILE A 226 5.42 -2.62 15.24
CA ILE A 226 6.23 -3.21 14.17
C ILE A 226 5.35 -4.05 13.27
N TYR A 227 4.67 -5.08 13.80
CA TYR A 227 3.84 -6.00 13.01
C TYR A 227 2.40 -6.01 13.50
N GLU A 228 1.46 -5.88 12.58
CA GLU A 228 0.06 -6.20 12.79
C GLU A 228 -0.45 -7.05 11.63
N LEU A 229 -0.50 -8.38 11.80
CA LEU A 229 -0.85 -9.32 10.75
C LEU A 229 -2.15 -10.04 11.13
N LYS A 230 -3.22 -9.77 10.39
CA LYS A 230 -4.54 -10.35 10.57
C LYS A 230 -4.89 -11.23 9.38
N GLY A 231 -4.69 -12.53 9.50
CA GLY A 231 -5.12 -13.54 8.53
C GLY A 231 -6.56 -14.01 8.78
N ASP A 232 -7.09 -14.78 7.83
CA ASP A 232 -8.38 -15.46 7.97
C ASP A 232 -8.16 -16.87 8.55
N ALA A 233 -9.02 -17.30 9.49
CA ALA A 233 -8.88 -18.59 10.15
C ALA A 233 -9.04 -19.78 9.17
N ARG A 234 -9.79 -19.60 8.07
CA ARG A 234 -9.99 -20.63 7.04
C ARG A 234 -8.82 -20.74 6.08
N LEU A 235 -8.02 -19.68 5.93
CA LEU A 235 -6.86 -19.61 5.07
C LEU A 235 -5.82 -18.67 5.68
N PRO A 236 -5.02 -19.15 6.65
CA PRO A 236 -4.02 -18.34 7.33
C PRO A 236 -2.96 -17.75 6.38
N ILE A 237 -2.37 -16.63 6.79
CA ILE A 237 -1.15 -16.10 6.16
C ILE A 237 -0.03 -17.09 6.40
N ARG A 238 0.74 -17.43 5.37
CA ARG A 238 1.83 -18.40 5.47
C ARG A 238 3.18 -17.82 5.13
N ASN A 239 4.21 -18.37 5.77
CA ASN A 239 5.60 -18.13 5.42
C ASN A 239 5.98 -16.64 5.46
N VAL A 240 5.98 -16.08 6.66
CA VAL A 240 6.43 -14.71 6.90
C VAL A 240 7.81 -14.74 7.55
N PHE A 241 8.79 -14.20 6.87
CA PHE A 241 10.18 -14.18 7.31
C PHE A 241 10.64 -12.74 7.50
N VAL A 242 11.17 -12.46 8.68
CA VAL A 242 11.66 -11.15 9.08
C VAL A 242 13.07 -11.29 9.61
N GLU A 243 13.99 -10.53 9.04
CA GLU A 243 15.42 -10.58 9.39
C GLU A 243 15.98 -9.17 9.52
N ASN A 244 16.72 -8.91 10.58
CA ASN A 244 17.42 -7.65 10.82
C ASN A 244 16.49 -6.43 10.69
N VAL A 245 15.51 -6.33 11.59
CA VAL A 245 14.59 -5.20 11.66
C VAL A 245 14.82 -4.44 12.97
N LYS A 246 15.20 -3.19 12.84
CA LYS A 246 15.42 -2.30 13.97
C LYS A 246 14.41 -1.16 13.96
N VAL A 247 13.67 -0.99 15.05
CA VAL A 247 12.85 0.19 15.31
C VAL A 247 13.37 0.85 16.58
N ASP A 248 13.92 2.06 16.47
CA ASP A 248 14.58 2.68 17.62
C ASP A 248 13.60 2.88 18.78
N THR A 249 12.35 3.26 18.48
CA THR A 249 11.32 3.46 19.50
C THR A 249 9.96 2.88 19.05
N VAL A 250 9.38 2.02 19.89
CA VAL A 250 8.01 1.49 19.70
C VAL A 250 7.11 2.02 20.81
N ARG A 251 5.96 2.61 20.44
CA ARG A 251 5.05 3.29 21.37
C ARG A 251 3.96 2.40 21.97
N GLN A 252 3.51 1.36 21.26
CA GLN A 252 2.37 0.54 21.71
C GLN A 252 2.71 -0.94 21.86
N PHE A 253 3.09 -1.62 20.79
CA PHE A 253 3.40 -3.05 20.82
C PHE A 253 4.38 -3.47 19.71
N ILE A 254 5.10 -4.56 19.93
CA ILE A 254 6.00 -5.10 18.92
C ILE A 254 5.18 -5.83 17.84
N ASN A 255 4.33 -6.78 18.23
CA ASN A 255 3.58 -7.58 17.29
C ASN A 255 2.16 -7.90 17.75
N ARG A 256 1.26 -8.05 16.78
CA ARG A 256 -0.04 -8.70 16.90
C ARG A 256 -0.23 -9.63 15.72
N LEU A 257 -0.32 -10.91 15.98
CA LEU A 257 -0.44 -11.94 14.96
C LEU A 257 -1.71 -12.74 15.20
N SER A 258 -2.57 -12.84 14.20
CA SER A 258 -3.73 -13.71 14.22
C SER A 258 -3.86 -14.48 12.91
N ASN A 259 -4.05 -15.78 12.99
CA ASN A 259 -4.15 -16.69 11.85
C ASN A 259 -2.93 -16.55 10.90
N VAL A 260 -1.74 -16.68 11.47
CA VAL A 260 -0.46 -16.66 10.75
C VAL A 260 0.28 -17.96 11.04
N GLU A 261 0.67 -18.69 10.01
CA GLU A 261 1.44 -19.93 10.07
C GLU A 261 2.87 -19.71 9.57
N ASN A 262 3.84 -20.31 10.24
CA ASN A 262 5.27 -20.19 9.93
C ASN A 262 5.75 -18.73 9.87
N PHE A 263 5.59 -18.03 11.00
CA PHE A 263 6.19 -16.72 11.22
C PHE A 263 7.56 -16.89 11.86
N GLN A 264 8.60 -16.36 11.24
CA GLN A 264 9.95 -16.37 11.75
C GLN A 264 10.50 -14.96 11.80
N ALA A 265 11.00 -14.55 12.96
CA ALA A 265 11.60 -13.24 13.16
C ALA A 265 12.98 -13.40 13.81
N ASN A 266 14.03 -13.00 13.11
CA ASN A 266 15.40 -13.03 13.56
C ASN A 266 15.95 -11.61 13.61
N GLU A 267 16.74 -11.30 14.66
CA GLU A 267 17.39 -10.00 14.83
C GLU A 267 16.42 -8.81 14.75
N VAL A 268 15.29 -8.94 15.44
CA VAL A 268 14.33 -7.84 15.58
C VAL A 268 14.58 -7.13 16.90
N SER A 269 14.84 -5.83 16.83
CA SER A 269 15.13 -5.01 18.00
C SER A 269 14.31 -3.74 18.07
N ALA A 270 13.86 -3.37 19.27
CA ALA A 270 13.14 -2.14 19.53
C ALA A 270 13.29 -1.71 21.00
N THR A 271 13.26 -0.41 21.25
CA THR A 271 13.05 0.13 22.58
C THR A 271 11.57 0.43 22.77
N ILE A 272 10.92 -0.21 23.73
CA ILE A 272 9.49 0.02 24.00
C ILE A 272 9.36 1.17 24.99
N LEU A 273 8.65 2.22 24.60
CA LEU A 273 8.24 3.27 25.52
C LEU A 273 6.99 2.82 26.29
N LEU A 274 7.21 2.32 27.50
CA LEU A 274 6.10 2.03 28.42
C LEU A 274 5.57 3.35 29.01
N HIS A 275 4.80 4.11 28.25
CA HIS A 275 4.03 5.22 28.79
C HIS A 275 2.61 4.75 29.15
N LYS A 276 2.20 5.03 30.41
CA LYS A 276 0.84 4.75 30.88
C LYS A 276 -0.25 5.53 30.13
N GLU A 277 0.14 6.52 29.35
CA GLU A 277 -0.72 7.35 28.51
C GLU A 277 0.02 7.79 27.26
N ALA A 278 0.11 6.93 26.27
CA ALA A 278 0.44 7.41 24.93
C ALA A 278 -0.84 8.09 24.38
N PRO A 279 -0.79 9.37 23.97
CA PRO A 279 -1.94 9.97 23.31
C PRO A 279 -2.23 9.15 22.05
N SER A 280 -3.47 8.70 21.91
CA SER A 280 -3.93 8.10 20.66
C SER A 280 -3.74 9.16 19.59
N ILE A 281 -2.96 8.84 18.55
CA ILE A 281 -2.84 9.72 17.39
C ILE A 281 -4.20 9.71 16.72
N ASP A 282 -4.90 10.84 16.83
CA ASP A 282 -6.14 11.07 16.11
C ASP A 282 -5.79 11.29 14.63
N LEU A 283 -5.97 10.24 13.84
CA LEU A 283 -5.70 10.27 12.40
C LEU A 283 -6.47 11.40 11.71
N ASP A 284 -7.70 11.70 12.16
CA ASP A 284 -8.48 12.80 11.61
C ASP A 284 -7.86 14.17 11.89
N LYS A 285 -7.17 14.34 13.01
CA LYS A 285 -6.40 15.56 13.29
C LYS A 285 -5.16 15.70 12.42
N LEU A 286 -4.44 14.61 12.16
CA LEU A 286 -3.29 14.60 11.27
C LEU A 286 -3.68 14.99 9.84
N TYR A 287 -4.86 14.53 9.39
CA TYR A 287 -5.42 14.91 8.09
C TYR A 287 -5.88 16.36 8.03
N LYS A 288 -6.41 16.90 9.14
CA LYS A 288 -6.90 18.29 9.20
C LYS A 288 -5.77 19.31 9.27
N GLN A 289 -4.66 19.02 9.92
CA GLN A 289 -3.51 19.92 10.02
C GLN A 289 -2.71 20.07 8.73
N LYS A 290 -2.88 19.20 7.75
CA LYS A 290 -2.23 19.29 6.43
C LYS A 290 -3.08 20.01 5.38
N ALA A 291 -4.27 20.47 5.76
CA ALA A 291 -5.20 21.21 4.89
C ALA A 291 -5.14 22.75 5.12
N GLU A 292 -4.33 23.22 6.07
CA GLU A 292 -3.93 24.60 6.25
C GLU A 292 -2.51 24.82 5.67
#